data_b8eb666d2daff94dce6787f977568c16
#
_entry.id   b8eb666d2daff94dce6787f977568c16
#
_cell.length_a   1.000
_cell.length_b   1.000
_cell.length_c   1.000
_cell.angle_alpha   90.00
_cell.angle_beta   90.00
_cell.angle_gamma   90.00
#
_symmetry.space_group_name_H-M   'P 1'
#
loop_
_entity.id
_entity.type
_entity.pdbx_description
1 polymer ?
#
loop_
_entity_poly.entity_id
_entity_poly.type
_entity_poly.pdbx_seq_one_letter_code
_entity_poly.pdbx_strand_id
1 'polypeptide(L)'
;MKDEIPVMKHKAILIASLALAGCAADQPMGSMGHREQGAIIGAVGGAVIGAVAYDKNRTKGAVVGAVGGGLAGGAVGRYMDDQKRDLEKNLSSEIKTGQARVEKLPNDVVRITMTSQTAFDTNSADIKPGFHTTMDKIADVVVRYGKTTLTVVGHTDDVGSNAYNQSLSERRALSVAEYLEQKRVDSMRLATAGKGETQPRSSNSTEAGRQENRRVEIYLEPVTHG
;
A
#
# COMPACT_ATOMS: atom_id res chain seq x y z
N MET A 1 66.23 -40.04 -31.42
CA MET A 1 65.80 -38.73 -31.01
C MET A 1 64.31 -38.86 -30.74
N LYS A 2 63.93 -38.82 -29.47
CA LYS A 2 62.56 -39.04 -28.99
C LYS A 2 61.93 -37.66 -28.78
N ASP A 3 60.88 -37.37 -29.53
CA ASP A 3 60.08 -36.16 -29.36
C ASP A 3 58.98 -36.48 -28.37
N GLU A 4 59.03 -35.86 -27.19
CA GLU A 4 57.98 -35.96 -26.17
C GLU A 4 56.92 -34.91 -26.41
N ILE A 5 55.68 -35.34 -26.53
CA ILE A 5 54.49 -34.47 -26.65
C ILE A 5 53.99 -34.15 -25.24
N PRO A 6 53.78 -32.86 -24.86
CA PRO A 6 53.29 -32.51 -23.53
C PRO A 6 51.78 -32.76 -23.42
N VAL A 7 51.43 -33.53 -22.40
CA VAL A 7 50.05 -33.83 -22.00
C VAL A 7 49.38 -32.60 -21.39
N MET A 8 48.40 -32.06 -22.08
CA MET A 8 47.53 -30.99 -21.58
C MET A 8 46.54 -31.52 -20.56
N LYS A 9 46.69 -31.11 -19.29
CA LYS A 9 45.78 -31.43 -18.20
C LYS A 9 44.48 -30.66 -18.34
N HIS A 10 43.41 -31.29 -18.74
CA HIS A 10 42.07 -30.72 -18.71
C HIS A 10 41.56 -30.66 -17.27
N LYS A 11 41.43 -29.47 -16.75
CA LYS A 11 40.67 -29.20 -15.49
C LYS A 11 39.18 -29.30 -15.80
N ALA A 12 38.55 -30.36 -15.33
CA ALA A 12 37.11 -30.50 -15.36
C ALA A 12 36.50 -29.49 -14.37
N ILE A 13 35.75 -28.53 -14.92
CA ILE A 13 34.91 -27.62 -14.13
C ILE A 13 33.61 -28.35 -13.86
N LEU A 14 33.40 -28.74 -12.61
CA LEU A 14 32.16 -29.34 -12.13
C LEU A 14 31.15 -28.17 -11.93
N ILE A 15 30.19 -28.04 -12.85
CA ILE A 15 29.04 -27.15 -12.68
C ILE A 15 28.04 -27.88 -11.80
N ALA A 16 28.00 -27.53 -10.53
CA ALA A 16 26.95 -27.98 -9.62
C ALA A 16 25.64 -27.22 -9.94
N SER A 17 24.75 -27.84 -10.67
CA SER A 17 23.38 -27.39 -10.86
C SER A 17 22.59 -27.60 -9.57
N LEU A 18 22.39 -26.51 -8.81
CA LEU A 18 21.53 -26.46 -7.63
C LEU A 18 20.07 -26.41 -8.10
N ALA A 19 19.40 -27.55 -8.15
CA ALA A 19 17.96 -27.64 -8.35
C ALA A 19 17.27 -27.23 -7.05
N LEU A 20 16.77 -26.00 -6.97
CA LEU A 20 15.82 -25.56 -5.94
C LEU A 20 14.45 -26.16 -6.29
N ALA A 21 14.15 -27.32 -5.72
CA ALA A 21 12.79 -27.82 -5.64
C ALA A 21 12.03 -26.99 -4.59
N GLY A 22 11.38 -25.92 -5.03
CA GLY A 22 10.40 -25.21 -4.24
C GLY A 22 9.13 -26.03 -4.16
N CYS A 23 8.84 -26.64 -3.01
CA CYS A 23 7.50 -27.14 -2.71
C CYS A 23 6.55 -25.96 -2.63
N ALA A 24 5.85 -25.66 -3.71
CA ALA A 24 4.66 -24.81 -3.68
C ALA A 24 3.59 -25.59 -2.94
N ALA A 25 3.32 -25.24 -1.69
CA ALA A 25 2.12 -25.68 -0.99
C ALA A 25 0.92 -25.04 -1.69
N ASP A 26 0.11 -25.84 -2.34
CA ASP A 26 -1.19 -25.49 -2.89
C ASP A 26 -2.13 -25.14 -1.72
N GLN A 27 -2.15 -23.85 -1.35
CA GLN A 27 -3.18 -23.29 -0.47
C GLN A 27 -4.09 -22.41 -1.33
N PRO A 28 -5.41 -22.65 -1.33
CA PRO A 28 -6.34 -21.79 -2.07
C PRO A 28 -6.31 -20.37 -1.47
N MET A 29 -6.00 -19.38 -2.29
CA MET A 29 -5.85 -17.94 -1.91
C MET A 29 -7.12 -17.31 -1.30
N GLY A 30 -8.24 -18.02 -1.26
CA GLY A 30 -9.53 -17.51 -0.76
C GLY A 30 -9.69 -17.45 0.76
N SER A 31 -8.70 -17.89 1.56
CA SER A 31 -8.81 -17.96 3.02
C SER A 31 -7.88 -17.03 3.79
N MET A 32 -7.05 -16.24 3.11
CA MET A 32 -6.14 -15.31 3.79
C MET A 32 -6.88 -14.07 4.27
N GLY A 33 -6.83 -13.78 5.55
CA GLY A 33 -7.36 -12.55 6.12
C GLY A 33 -6.59 -11.32 5.62
N HIS A 34 -7.21 -10.13 5.66
CA HIS A 34 -6.60 -8.85 5.24
C HIS A 34 -5.22 -8.57 5.86
N ARG A 35 -4.90 -9.13 7.04
CA ARG A 35 -3.57 -9.03 7.67
C ARG A 35 -2.50 -9.81 6.92
N GLU A 36 -2.84 -10.97 6.37
CA GLU A 36 -1.89 -11.83 5.64
C GLU A 36 -1.71 -11.35 4.21
N GLN A 37 -2.77 -10.83 3.59
CA GLN A 37 -2.73 -10.19 2.28
C GLN A 37 -1.84 -8.93 2.28
N GLY A 38 -1.89 -8.12 3.35
CA GLY A 38 -1.03 -6.95 3.52
C GLY A 38 0.46 -7.28 3.53
N ALA A 39 0.85 -8.46 4.03
CA ALA A 39 2.24 -8.92 4.03
C ALA A 39 2.74 -9.28 2.62
N ILE A 40 1.84 -9.69 1.72
CA ILE A 40 2.18 -10.09 0.33
C ILE A 40 2.29 -8.85 -0.57
N ILE A 41 1.40 -7.85 -0.40
CA ILE A 41 1.37 -6.63 -1.23
C ILE A 41 2.51 -5.66 -0.88
N GLY A 42 2.92 -5.59 0.38
CA GLY A 42 3.99 -4.69 0.86
C GLY A 42 5.37 -4.91 0.25
N ALA A 43 5.48 -5.87 -0.67
CA ALA A 43 6.73 -6.31 -1.24
C ALA A 43 7.11 -5.67 -2.57
N VAL A 44 6.18 -5.18 -3.31
CA VAL A 44 6.41 -4.71 -4.69
C VAL A 44 6.59 -3.21 -4.78
N GLY A 45 5.98 -2.44 -3.88
CA GLY A 45 6.15 -0.99 -3.76
C GLY A 45 7.24 -0.53 -2.77
N GLY A 46 8.06 -1.42 -2.34
CA GLY A 46 8.90 -1.48 -1.15
C GLY A 46 9.78 -0.31 -0.72
N ALA A 47 9.91 0.80 -1.43
CA ALA A 47 10.84 1.84 -1.00
C ALA A 47 10.16 2.98 -0.20
N VAL A 48 8.94 3.36 -0.53
CA VAL A 48 8.26 4.48 0.14
C VAL A 48 7.27 3.99 1.20
N ILE A 49 6.47 2.98 0.89
CA ILE A 49 5.50 2.44 1.85
C ILE A 49 6.13 1.46 2.82
N GLY A 50 7.19 0.74 2.44
CA GLY A 50 7.97 -0.08 3.38
C GLY A 50 8.47 0.72 4.58
N ALA A 51 8.84 1.99 4.38
CA ALA A 51 9.21 2.90 5.47
C ALA A 51 8.00 3.38 6.28
N VAL A 52 6.83 3.52 5.65
CA VAL A 52 5.61 4.02 6.30
C VAL A 52 4.81 2.89 6.95
N ALA A 53 4.71 1.72 6.32
CA ALA A 53 3.88 0.61 6.78
C ALA A 53 4.61 -0.43 7.63
N TYR A 54 5.92 -0.67 7.40
CA TYR A 54 6.65 -1.80 8.01
C TYR A 54 7.99 -1.39 8.61
N ASP A 55 8.00 -0.96 9.86
CA ASP A 55 9.22 -0.61 10.60
C ASP A 55 10.09 -1.83 11.01
N LYS A 56 9.60 -3.07 10.95
CA LYS A 56 10.30 -4.25 11.50
C LYS A 56 10.55 -5.46 10.59
N ASN A 57 10.10 -5.50 9.32
CA ASN A 57 10.33 -6.68 8.48
C ASN A 57 10.57 -6.34 7.00
N ARG A 58 11.81 -5.99 6.68
CA ARG A 58 12.27 -5.68 5.30
C ARG A 58 12.33 -6.87 4.32
N THR A 59 12.05 -8.09 4.76
CA THR A 59 12.37 -9.30 3.99
C THR A 59 11.19 -10.04 3.38
N LYS A 60 9.94 -9.57 3.50
CA LYS A 60 8.76 -10.29 2.97
C LYS A 60 8.05 -9.58 1.84
N GLY A 61 8.80 -8.85 1.04
CA GLY A 61 8.33 -7.93 0.07
C GLY A 61 8.39 -8.30 -1.41
N ALA A 62 8.31 -9.53 -1.85
CA ALA A 62 8.55 -9.87 -3.25
C ALA A 62 7.53 -10.85 -3.85
N VAL A 63 6.27 -10.56 -3.86
CA VAL A 63 5.33 -11.27 -4.79
C VAL A 63 4.04 -10.46 -5.00
N VAL A 64 3.97 -9.55 -5.93
CA VAL A 64 2.75 -9.21 -6.69
C VAL A 64 3.14 -8.67 -8.08
N GLY A 65 3.84 -9.47 -8.86
CA GLY A 65 3.98 -9.21 -10.30
C GLY A 65 2.95 -9.94 -11.17
N ALA A 66 1.95 -10.59 -10.57
CA ALA A 66 1.17 -11.62 -11.25
C ALA A 66 -0.30 -11.28 -11.53
N VAL A 67 -0.81 -10.13 -11.13
CA VAL A 67 -2.22 -9.79 -11.38
C VAL A 67 -2.32 -8.68 -12.42
N GLY A 68 -2.53 -9.11 -13.66
CA GLY A 68 -3.06 -8.24 -14.71
C GLY A 68 -2.11 -7.22 -15.35
N GLY A 69 -0.94 -7.65 -15.83
CA GLY A 69 -0.14 -6.85 -16.76
C GLY A 69 0.23 -5.45 -16.23
N GLY A 70 1.39 -5.30 -15.58
CA GLY A 70 1.89 -4.03 -15.06
C GLY A 70 2.16 -2.97 -16.14
N LEU A 71 2.56 -1.80 -15.72
CA LEU A 71 2.91 -0.68 -16.59
C LEU A 71 4.37 -0.78 -17.04
N ALA A 72 4.63 -0.56 -18.33
CA ALA A 72 6.00 -0.49 -18.85
C ALA A 72 6.57 0.91 -18.60
N GLY A 73 7.81 0.98 -18.10
CA GLY A 73 8.65 2.17 -17.91
C GLY A 73 8.02 3.56 -18.10
N GLY A 74 8.18 4.18 -19.26
CA GLY A 74 7.72 5.55 -19.51
C GLY A 74 6.20 5.80 -19.47
N ALA A 75 5.36 4.77 -19.35
CA ALA A 75 3.91 4.92 -19.21
C ALA A 75 3.46 5.08 -17.75
N VAL A 76 4.30 4.73 -16.77
CA VAL A 76 3.97 4.76 -15.33
C VAL A 76 3.60 6.17 -14.89
N GLY A 77 4.49 7.12 -15.14
CA GLY A 77 4.30 8.51 -14.71
C GLY A 77 3.00 9.10 -15.24
N ARG A 78 2.72 8.94 -16.55
CA ARG A 78 1.49 9.44 -17.16
C ARG A 78 0.23 8.77 -16.56
N TYR A 79 0.25 7.47 -16.37
CA TYR A 79 -0.87 6.74 -15.77
C TYR A 79 -1.19 7.24 -14.37
N MET A 80 -0.16 7.47 -13.55
CA MET A 80 -0.34 7.99 -12.19
C MET A 80 -0.73 9.47 -12.16
N ASP A 81 -0.26 10.28 -13.12
CA ASP A 81 -0.68 11.68 -13.28
C ASP A 81 -2.15 11.77 -13.69
N ASP A 82 -2.61 10.91 -14.59
CA ASP A 82 -4.02 10.84 -14.98
C ASP A 82 -4.89 10.39 -13.82
N GLN A 83 -4.48 9.37 -13.05
CA GLN A 83 -5.18 8.91 -11.86
C GLN A 83 -5.28 10.02 -10.80
N LYS A 84 -4.19 10.72 -10.53
CA LYS A 84 -4.16 11.86 -9.60
C LYS A 84 -5.13 12.96 -10.04
N ARG A 85 -5.09 13.36 -11.31
CA ARG A 85 -5.98 14.39 -11.86
C ARG A 85 -7.45 14.01 -11.73
N ASP A 86 -7.80 12.76 -12.01
CA ASP A 86 -9.17 12.26 -11.86
C ASP A 86 -9.62 12.25 -10.40
N LEU A 87 -8.74 11.88 -9.45
CA LEU A 87 -9.00 11.98 -8.02
C LEU A 87 -9.23 13.44 -7.60
N GLU A 88 -8.37 14.38 -8.01
CA GLU A 88 -8.51 15.80 -7.69
C GLU A 88 -9.81 16.38 -8.25
N LYS A 89 -10.20 15.97 -9.45
CA LYS A 89 -11.46 16.39 -10.07
C LYS A 89 -12.67 15.87 -9.29
N ASN A 90 -12.68 14.58 -8.96
CA ASN A 90 -13.82 13.96 -8.27
C ASN A 90 -13.93 14.42 -6.80
N LEU A 91 -12.81 14.69 -6.14
CA LEU A 91 -12.72 15.13 -4.74
C LEU A 91 -12.61 16.66 -4.61
N SER A 92 -12.93 17.42 -5.66
CA SER A 92 -12.70 18.88 -5.67
C SER A 92 -13.44 19.64 -4.56
N SER A 93 -14.63 19.17 -4.15
CA SER A 93 -15.37 19.73 -3.03
C SER A 93 -14.71 19.45 -1.68
N GLU A 94 -14.29 18.20 -1.48
CA GLU A 94 -13.62 17.72 -0.26
C GLU A 94 -12.23 18.35 -0.09
N ILE A 95 -11.54 18.59 -1.20
CA ILE A 95 -10.24 19.28 -1.20
C ILE A 95 -10.43 20.75 -0.81
N LYS A 96 -11.43 21.43 -1.39
CA LYS A 96 -11.74 22.84 -1.06
C LYS A 96 -12.12 23.05 0.41
N THR A 97 -12.78 22.06 1.03
CA THR A 97 -13.18 22.10 2.44
C THR A 97 -12.11 21.56 3.39
N GLY A 98 -10.96 21.10 2.88
CA GLY A 98 -9.88 20.52 3.67
C GLY A 98 -10.17 19.12 4.22
N GLN A 99 -11.24 18.47 3.77
CA GLN A 99 -11.62 17.12 4.20
C GLN A 99 -10.77 16.03 3.53
N ALA A 100 -10.26 16.31 2.34
CA ALA A 100 -9.35 15.43 1.60
C ALA A 100 -8.20 16.22 1.00
N ARG A 101 -7.08 15.52 0.77
CA ARG A 101 -5.91 16.02 0.03
C ARG A 101 -5.39 14.93 -0.88
N VAL A 102 -4.97 15.28 -2.09
CA VAL A 102 -4.37 14.37 -3.06
C VAL A 102 -2.99 14.90 -3.44
N GLU A 103 -1.96 14.09 -3.25
CA GLU A 103 -0.57 14.50 -3.44
C GLU A 103 0.18 13.43 -4.25
N LYS A 104 1.10 13.86 -5.13
CA LYS A 104 2.05 12.95 -5.79
C LYS A 104 3.33 12.93 -4.96
N LEU A 105 3.77 11.73 -4.61
CA LEU A 105 5.00 11.45 -3.89
C LEU A 105 6.08 10.97 -4.88
N PRO A 106 7.34 10.83 -4.45
CA PRO A 106 8.39 10.18 -5.25
C PRO A 106 7.96 8.78 -5.71
N ASN A 107 8.62 8.26 -6.76
CA ASN A 107 8.34 6.96 -7.36
C ASN A 107 6.91 6.80 -7.91
N ASP A 108 6.33 7.91 -8.38
CA ASP A 108 4.99 7.95 -8.97
C ASP A 108 3.86 7.46 -8.04
N VAL A 109 4.06 7.49 -6.73
CA VAL A 109 3.03 7.15 -5.75
C VAL A 109 2.05 8.31 -5.60
N VAL A 110 0.75 8.03 -5.59
CA VAL A 110 -0.28 9.02 -5.25
C VAL A 110 -0.82 8.74 -3.85
N ARG A 111 -0.86 9.76 -3.00
CA ARG A 111 -1.42 9.68 -1.66
C ARG A 111 -2.71 10.48 -1.56
N ILE A 112 -3.76 9.83 -1.06
CA ILE A 112 -5.01 10.47 -0.64
C ILE A 112 -4.97 10.54 0.88
N THR A 113 -5.08 11.73 1.46
CA THR A 113 -5.22 11.95 2.91
C THR A 113 -6.64 12.39 3.21
N MET A 114 -7.30 11.74 4.17
CA MET A 114 -8.64 12.05 4.64
C MET A 114 -8.61 12.33 6.13
N THR A 115 -9.30 13.37 6.60
CA THR A 115 -9.40 13.67 8.03
C THR A 115 -10.32 12.65 8.71
N SER A 116 -9.87 12.04 9.81
CA SER A 116 -10.71 11.05 10.54
C SER A 116 -11.96 11.68 11.12
N GLN A 117 -11.94 12.97 11.48
CA GLN A 117 -13.10 13.66 12.04
C GLN A 117 -14.30 13.68 11.09
N THR A 118 -14.06 13.76 9.78
CA THR A 118 -15.12 13.70 8.78
C THR A 118 -15.56 12.28 8.47
N ALA A 119 -14.64 11.32 8.54
CA ALA A 119 -14.87 9.94 8.15
C ALA A 119 -15.44 9.07 9.27
N PHE A 120 -15.12 9.35 10.54
CA PHE A 120 -15.48 8.51 11.70
C PHE A 120 -16.01 9.36 12.87
N ASP A 121 -16.80 8.74 13.73
CA ASP A 121 -17.11 9.32 15.03
C ASP A 121 -15.94 9.14 16.02
N THR A 122 -15.97 9.89 17.12
CA THR A 122 -14.95 9.79 18.17
C THR A 122 -14.90 8.36 18.69
N ASN A 123 -13.70 7.79 18.79
CA ASN A 123 -13.46 6.41 19.22
C ASN A 123 -14.12 5.32 18.36
N SER A 124 -14.70 5.65 17.21
CA SER A 124 -15.27 4.70 16.26
C SER A 124 -14.33 4.44 15.08
N ALA A 125 -14.51 3.27 14.48
CA ALA A 125 -13.95 2.87 13.19
C ALA A 125 -15.03 2.71 12.11
N ASP A 126 -16.30 2.93 12.44
CA ASP A 126 -17.40 2.88 11.47
C ASP A 126 -17.40 4.13 10.61
N ILE A 127 -17.40 3.94 9.28
CA ILE A 127 -17.44 5.07 8.35
C ILE A 127 -18.82 5.73 8.43
N LYS A 128 -18.82 7.04 8.67
CA LYS A 128 -20.05 7.84 8.73
C LYS A 128 -20.83 7.76 7.42
N PRO A 129 -22.16 7.63 7.46
CA PRO A 129 -22.99 7.64 6.24
C PRO A 129 -22.75 8.85 5.35
N GLY A 130 -22.53 10.06 5.94
CA GLY A 130 -22.20 11.28 5.20
C GLY A 130 -20.87 11.25 4.47
N PHE A 131 -19.96 10.32 4.82
CA PHE A 131 -18.66 10.14 4.16
C PHE A 131 -18.68 9.09 3.05
N HIS A 132 -19.75 8.31 2.94
CA HIS A 132 -19.89 7.27 1.90
C HIS A 132 -19.75 7.85 0.49
N THR A 133 -20.33 9.04 0.23
CA THR A 133 -20.20 9.71 -1.08
C THR A 133 -18.75 10.01 -1.44
N THR A 134 -17.93 10.42 -0.47
CA THR A 134 -16.49 10.66 -0.68
C THR A 134 -15.78 9.35 -0.98
N MET A 135 -16.10 8.29 -0.25
CA MET A 135 -15.53 6.96 -0.48
C MET A 135 -15.94 6.38 -1.83
N ASP A 136 -17.19 6.61 -2.28
CA ASP A 136 -17.66 6.20 -3.61
C ASP A 136 -16.87 6.88 -4.72
N LYS A 137 -16.60 8.20 -4.60
CA LYS A 137 -15.77 8.94 -5.55
C LYS A 137 -14.35 8.40 -5.64
N ILE A 138 -13.76 7.99 -4.52
CA ILE A 138 -12.43 7.36 -4.49
C ILE A 138 -12.51 5.99 -5.16
N ALA A 139 -13.49 5.16 -4.80
CA ALA A 139 -13.68 3.83 -5.35
C ALA A 139 -13.83 3.85 -6.87
N ASP A 140 -14.65 4.77 -7.41
CA ASP A 140 -14.88 4.92 -8.85
C ASP A 140 -13.57 5.17 -9.61
N VAL A 141 -12.67 5.99 -9.05
CA VAL A 141 -11.37 6.24 -9.68
C VAL A 141 -10.48 5.01 -9.58
N VAL A 142 -10.29 4.43 -8.39
CA VAL A 142 -9.35 3.32 -8.20
C VAL A 142 -9.79 2.03 -8.90
N VAL A 143 -11.09 1.84 -9.15
CA VAL A 143 -11.61 0.75 -10.00
C VAL A 143 -11.22 0.96 -11.46
N ARG A 144 -11.36 2.19 -11.98
CA ARG A 144 -10.95 2.51 -13.37
C ARG A 144 -9.44 2.36 -13.58
N TYR A 145 -8.65 2.70 -12.56
CA TYR A 145 -7.19 2.59 -12.59
C TYR A 145 -6.73 1.28 -11.92
N GLY A 146 -7.02 0.15 -12.58
CA GLY A 146 -6.78 -1.20 -12.05
C GLY A 146 -5.31 -1.61 -11.88
N LYS A 147 -4.34 -0.85 -12.42
CA LYS A 147 -2.90 -1.18 -12.38
C LYS A 147 -2.17 -0.50 -11.23
N THR A 148 -2.84 -0.35 -10.08
CA THR A 148 -2.25 0.16 -8.83
C THR A 148 -2.59 -0.75 -7.67
N THR A 149 -1.69 -0.89 -6.72
CA THR A 149 -1.97 -1.42 -5.39
C THR A 149 -2.35 -0.27 -4.46
N LEU A 150 -3.10 -0.58 -3.41
CA LEU A 150 -3.59 0.37 -2.43
C LEU A 150 -3.15 -0.06 -1.04
N THR A 151 -2.42 0.81 -0.34
CA THR A 151 -2.14 0.62 1.08
C THR A 151 -2.90 1.68 1.88
N VAL A 152 -3.81 1.23 2.75
CA VAL A 152 -4.60 2.09 3.64
C VAL A 152 -3.92 2.16 4.99
N VAL A 153 -3.58 3.37 5.45
CA VAL A 153 -2.85 3.59 6.72
C VAL A 153 -3.67 4.48 7.64
N GLY A 154 -4.01 3.97 8.81
CA GLY A 154 -4.69 4.74 9.86
C GLY A 154 -3.71 5.39 10.83
N HIS A 155 -4.06 6.60 11.29
CA HIS A 155 -3.30 7.36 12.28
C HIS A 155 -4.23 7.95 13.35
N THR A 156 -3.69 8.16 14.56
CA THR A 156 -4.37 8.88 15.65
C THR A 156 -3.53 10.08 16.10
N ASP A 157 -4.09 10.90 16.96
CA ASP A 157 -3.32 11.77 17.84
C ASP A 157 -2.76 10.99 19.03
N ASP A 158 -2.14 11.66 19.99
CA ASP A 158 -1.53 11.10 21.20
C ASP A 158 -2.50 10.99 22.40
N VAL A 159 -3.79 11.21 22.19
CA VAL A 159 -4.78 11.09 23.29
C VAL A 159 -5.14 9.61 23.46
N GLY A 160 -4.87 9.10 24.67
CA GLY A 160 -5.14 7.69 25.04
C GLY A 160 -3.86 6.88 25.20
N SER A 161 -3.99 5.56 25.29
CA SER A 161 -2.82 4.68 25.34
C SER A 161 -2.34 4.29 23.96
N ASN A 162 -1.02 4.07 23.81
CA ASN A 162 -0.42 3.64 22.54
C ASN A 162 -1.09 2.36 21.99
N ALA A 163 -1.41 1.40 22.88
CA ALA A 163 -2.07 0.17 22.48
C ALA A 163 -3.50 0.41 21.93
N TYR A 164 -4.24 1.32 22.58
CA TYR A 164 -5.56 1.73 22.10
C TYR A 164 -5.48 2.45 20.76
N ASN A 165 -4.57 3.42 20.62
CA ASN A 165 -4.36 4.19 19.39
C ASN A 165 -3.90 3.29 18.23
N GLN A 166 -3.02 2.32 18.51
CA GLN A 166 -2.60 1.32 17.52
C GLN A 166 -3.82 0.52 17.02
N SER A 167 -4.60 -0.04 17.94
CA SER A 167 -5.80 -0.82 17.58
C SER A 167 -6.86 0.00 16.86
N LEU A 168 -7.11 1.26 17.30
CA LEU A 168 -8.09 2.14 16.64
C LEU A 168 -7.67 2.47 15.20
N SER A 169 -6.39 2.78 15.00
CA SER A 169 -5.85 3.09 13.67
C SER A 169 -5.91 1.89 12.71
N GLU A 170 -5.63 0.68 13.20
CA GLU A 170 -5.78 -0.57 12.44
C GLU A 170 -7.23 -0.80 12.00
N ARG A 171 -8.19 -0.69 12.94
CA ARG A 171 -9.60 -0.87 12.62
C ARG A 171 -10.11 0.17 11.60
N ARG A 172 -9.70 1.43 11.72
CA ARG A 172 -10.07 2.47 10.74
C ARG A 172 -9.53 2.19 9.34
N ALA A 173 -8.27 1.76 9.26
CA ALA A 173 -7.68 1.35 7.99
C ALA A 173 -8.43 0.16 7.37
N LEU A 174 -8.80 -0.82 8.19
CA LEU A 174 -9.56 -1.99 7.76
C LEU A 174 -10.95 -1.60 7.24
N SER A 175 -11.70 -0.77 7.96
CA SER A 175 -13.04 -0.33 7.53
C SER A 175 -13.02 0.40 6.18
N VAL A 176 -11.98 1.20 5.92
CA VAL A 176 -11.79 1.85 4.62
C VAL A 176 -11.50 0.82 3.52
N ALA A 177 -10.63 -0.15 3.79
CA ALA A 177 -10.32 -1.20 2.82
C ALA A 177 -11.54 -2.08 2.50
N GLU A 178 -12.29 -2.50 3.51
CA GLU A 178 -13.53 -3.27 3.36
C GLU A 178 -14.58 -2.50 2.55
N TYR A 179 -14.70 -1.18 2.79
CA TYR A 179 -15.59 -0.34 1.99
C TYR A 179 -15.20 -0.31 0.52
N LEU A 180 -13.91 -0.14 0.23
CA LEU A 180 -13.40 -0.15 -1.14
C LEU A 180 -13.61 -1.52 -1.81
N GLU A 181 -13.44 -2.62 -1.08
CA GLU A 181 -13.71 -3.98 -1.57
C GLU A 181 -15.20 -4.16 -1.93
N GLN A 182 -16.11 -3.70 -1.06
CA GLN A 182 -17.56 -3.70 -1.34
C GLN A 182 -17.92 -2.90 -2.60
N LYS A 183 -17.10 -1.90 -2.95
CA LYS A 183 -17.22 -1.08 -4.18
C LYS A 183 -16.43 -1.66 -5.37
N ARG A 184 -16.10 -2.97 -5.34
CA ARG A 184 -15.45 -3.72 -6.42
C ARG A 184 -13.96 -3.41 -6.63
N VAL A 185 -13.28 -2.84 -5.66
CA VAL A 185 -11.81 -2.83 -5.66
C VAL A 185 -11.35 -4.24 -5.31
N ASP A 186 -10.51 -4.83 -6.15
CA ASP A 186 -9.98 -6.19 -5.92
C ASP A 186 -9.22 -6.25 -4.59
N SER A 187 -9.61 -7.19 -3.72
CA SER A 187 -8.99 -7.40 -2.41
C SER A 187 -7.48 -7.69 -2.50
N MET A 188 -7.03 -8.32 -3.58
CA MET A 188 -5.61 -8.57 -3.83
C MET A 188 -4.79 -7.28 -4.02
N ARG A 189 -5.43 -6.16 -4.32
CA ARG A 189 -4.80 -4.85 -4.43
C ARG A 189 -4.76 -4.08 -3.11
N LEU A 190 -5.45 -4.56 -2.07
CA LEU A 190 -5.67 -3.85 -0.82
C LEU A 190 -4.75 -4.37 0.30
N ALA A 191 -4.06 -3.45 0.95
CA ALA A 191 -3.32 -3.69 2.18
C ALA A 191 -3.72 -2.67 3.25
N THR A 192 -3.62 -3.04 4.53
CA THR A 192 -3.96 -2.16 5.64
C THR A 192 -2.84 -2.10 6.67
N ALA A 193 -2.64 -0.93 7.29
CA ALA A 193 -1.75 -0.77 8.42
C ALA A 193 -2.31 0.26 9.41
N GLY A 194 -2.09 0.06 10.70
CA GLY A 194 -2.27 1.06 11.73
C GLY A 194 -0.92 1.60 12.18
N LYS A 195 -0.82 2.89 12.42
CA LYS A 195 0.38 3.56 12.96
C LYS A 195 0.12 4.20 14.33
N GLY A 196 -1.13 4.16 14.80
CA GLY A 196 -1.49 4.85 16.03
C GLY A 196 -0.98 6.29 15.99
N GLU A 197 -0.35 6.71 17.08
CA GLU A 197 0.24 8.03 17.26
C GLU A 197 1.71 8.13 16.82
N THR A 198 2.35 7.04 16.34
CA THR A 198 3.80 6.97 16.14
C THR A 198 4.32 7.79 14.98
N GLN A 199 3.46 8.26 14.08
CA GLN A 199 3.82 9.05 12.91
C GLN A 199 2.99 10.34 12.85
N PRO A 200 3.21 11.30 13.76
CA PRO A 200 2.50 12.56 13.76
C PRO A 200 2.93 13.42 12.56
N ARG A 201 1.96 14.10 11.94
CA ARG A 201 2.17 15.05 10.85
C ARG A 201 2.35 16.47 11.37
N SER A 202 1.70 16.75 12.49
CA SER A 202 1.70 18.04 13.19
C SER A 202 1.90 17.84 14.69
N SER A 203 2.19 18.92 15.42
CA SER A 203 2.35 18.86 16.88
C SER A 203 1.07 18.44 17.58
N ASN A 204 1.15 17.45 18.46
CA ASN A 204 0.04 17.04 19.31
C ASN A 204 -0.29 18.03 20.45
N SER A 205 0.56 19.04 20.69
CA SER A 205 0.34 20.03 21.74
C SER A 205 -0.84 20.97 21.47
N THR A 206 -1.32 21.05 20.23
CA THR A 206 -2.45 21.89 19.83
C THR A 206 -3.59 21.04 19.28
N GLU A 207 -4.84 21.49 19.48
CA GLU A 207 -6.00 20.76 18.90
C GLU A 207 -5.96 20.74 17.37
N ALA A 208 -5.55 21.82 16.74
CA ALA A 208 -5.38 21.88 15.29
C ALA A 208 -4.36 20.82 14.80
N GLY A 209 -3.23 20.66 15.50
CA GLY A 209 -2.25 19.65 15.17
C GLY A 209 -2.74 18.22 15.43
N ARG A 210 -3.45 18.00 16.52
CA ARG A 210 -4.10 16.70 16.78
C ARG A 210 -5.13 16.36 15.70
N GLN A 211 -5.90 17.32 15.23
CA GLN A 211 -6.84 17.12 14.13
C GLN A 211 -6.13 16.68 12.84
N GLU A 212 -4.97 17.23 12.52
CA GLU A 212 -4.13 16.82 11.38
C GLU A 212 -3.58 15.39 11.55
N ASN A 213 -3.31 14.98 12.81
CA ASN A 213 -2.80 13.64 13.11
C ASN A 213 -3.89 12.58 13.03
N ARG A 214 -5.14 12.89 13.40
CA ARG A 214 -6.30 11.99 13.22
C ARG A 214 -6.69 11.92 11.75
N ARG A 215 -6.06 10.99 11.00
CA ARG A 215 -6.24 10.85 9.56
C ARG A 215 -6.17 9.41 9.10
N VAL A 216 -6.68 9.15 7.90
CA VAL A 216 -6.42 7.94 7.12
C VAL A 216 -5.78 8.34 5.81
N GLU A 217 -4.75 7.62 5.42
CA GLU A 217 -4.03 7.79 4.16
C GLU A 217 -4.22 6.58 3.27
N ILE A 218 -4.47 6.78 1.99
CA ILE A 218 -4.49 5.73 0.97
C ILE A 218 -3.34 6.00 0.02
N TYR A 219 -2.39 5.09 -0.06
CA TYR A 219 -1.28 5.12 -0.99
C TYR A 219 -1.62 4.28 -2.20
N LEU A 220 -1.52 4.87 -3.37
CA LEU A 220 -1.71 4.23 -4.67
C LEU A 220 -0.35 4.06 -5.32
N GLU A 221 0.08 2.83 -5.50
CA GLU A 221 1.38 2.48 -6.08
C GLU A 221 1.19 1.80 -7.43
N PRO A 222 1.93 2.21 -8.46
CA PRO A 222 1.85 1.56 -9.75
C PRO A 222 2.39 0.13 -9.69
N VAL A 223 1.66 -0.82 -10.29
CA VAL A 223 2.17 -2.17 -10.54
C VAL A 223 3.07 -2.10 -11.78
N THR A 224 4.37 -2.28 -11.59
CA THR A 224 5.36 -2.27 -12.67
C THR A 224 5.82 -3.69 -12.98
N HIS A 225 6.09 -3.96 -14.27
CA HIS A 225 6.88 -5.14 -14.64
C HIS A 225 8.36 -4.80 -14.46
N GLY A 226 9.07 -5.58 -13.62
CA GLY A 226 10.52 -5.56 -13.52
C GLY A 226 11.15 -6.28 -14.72
#